data_5d120d7b5ad7f7092ac30e59e366fcef
#
_entry.id   5d120d7b5ad7f7092ac30e59e366fcef
#
_cell.length_a   1.000
_cell.length_b   1.000
_cell.length_c   1.000
_cell.angle_alpha   90.00
_cell.angle_beta   90.00
_cell.angle_gamma   90.00
#
_symmetry.space_group_name_H-M   'P 1'
#
loop_
_entity.id
_entity.type
_entity.pdbx_description
1 polymer ?
#
loop_
_entity_poly.entity_id
_entity_poly.type
_entity_poly.pdbx_seq_one_letter_code
_entity_poly.pdbx_strand_id
1 'polypeptide(L)'
;VDQKITGQITNGFCGLIGIAETDTKNIADKMIRKLLGMRIFGDENGKTNLSLHDIEGSLLLRSQFTLYADCRKGNRPSFTKAGKPELANNLYEYIIAKCKEEIPDVKTGIFGADMKIDLCNDGPITIVLDSDDL
;
A
#
# COMPACT_ATOMS: atom_id res chain seq x y z
N VAL A 1 -1.87 5.58 -16.03
CA VAL A 1 -0.62 5.99 -16.67
C VAL A 1 -0.91 6.36 -18.14
N ASP A 2 -0.50 7.53 -18.54
CA ASP A 2 -0.68 8.01 -19.92
C ASP A 2 -2.13 7.88 -20.42
N GLN A 3 -3.09 8.25 -19.56
CA GLN A 3 -4.53 8.20 -19.82
C GLN A 3 -5.08 6.78 -20.02
N LYS A 4 -4.30 5.75 -19.68
CA LYS A 4 -4.74 4.35 -19.71
C LYS A 4 -4.85 3.80 -18.30
N ILE A 5 -5.90 3.02 -18.04
CA ILE A 5 -6.07 2.34 -16.77
C ILE A 5 -5.12 1.14 -16.72
N THR A 6 -4.18 1.14 -15.77
CA THR A 6 -3.25 0.05 -15.56
C THR A 6 -3.72 -0.94 -14.49
N GLY A 7 -4.62 -0.51 -13.63
CA GLY A 7 -5.24 -1.37 -12.63
C GLY A 7 -6.46 -0.69 -12.04
N GLN A 8 -7.49 -1.47 -11.77
CA GLN A 8 -8.68 -0.96 -11.11
C GLN A 8 -9.32 -2.05 -10.29
N ILE A 9 -9.91 -1.67 -9.16
CA ILE A 9 -10.69 -2.54 -8.29
C ILE A 9 -12.00 -1.85 -7.94
N THR A 10 -12.96 -2.61 -7.43
CA THR A 10 -14.22 -2.02 -6.96
C THR A 10 -14.19 -1.80 -5.45
N ASN A 11 -14.00 -2.83 -4.66
CA ASN A 11 -14.09 -2.74 -3.20
C ASN A 11 -12.85 -3.34 -2.57
N GLY A 12 -12.25 -2.64 -1.61
CA GLY A 12 -11.05 -3.11 -0.94
C GLY A 12 -10.15 -1.97 -0.49
N PHE A 13 -8.84 -2.15 -0.61
CA PHE A 13 -7.85 -1.15 -0.24
C PHE A 13 -7.11 -0.57 -1.42
N CYS A 14 -6.86 0.73 -1.36
CA CYS A 14 -5.81 1.36 -2.14
C CYS A 14 -4.58 1.50 -1.23
N GLY A 15 -3.54 0.71 -1.46
CA GLY A 15 -2.33 0.70 -0.66
C GLY A 15 -1.21 1.51 -1.29
N LEU A 16 -0.72 2.50 -0.57
CA LEU A 16 0.46 3.28 -0.95
C LEU A 16 1.64 2.73 -0.17
N ILE A 17 2.66 2.22 -0.86
CA ILE A 17 3.78 1.50 -0.26
C ILE A 17 5.05 2.31 -0.38
N GLY A 18 5.59 2.71 0.78
CA GLY A 18 6.91 3.32 0.87
C GLY A 18 7.92 2.30 1.37
N ILE A 19 9.07 2.25 0.73
CA ILE A 19 10.18 1.38 1.12
C ILE A 19 11.32 2.25 1.64
N ALA A 20 11.78 1.96 2.85
CA ALA A 20 12.95 2.63 3.43
C ALA A 20 14.24 1.94 2.97
N GLU A 21 15.34 2.68 3.02
CA GLU A 21 16.66 2.14 2.63
C GLU A 21 17.10 0.94 3.48
N THR A 22 16.54 0.80 4.69
CA THR A 22 16.85 -0.27 5.64
C THR A 22 15.87 -1.43 5.60
N ASP A 23 14.86 -1.39 4.75
CA ASP A 23 13.84 -2.42 4.69
C ASP A 23 14.36 -3.74 4.12
N THR A 24 13.80 -4.83 4.63
CA THR A 24 14.15 -6.20 4.27
C THR A 24 12.89 -7.00 3.94
N LYS A 25 13.07 -8.21 3.40
CA LYS A 25 11.93 -9.12 3.16
C LYS A 25 11.21 -9.50 4.45
N ASN A 26 11.93 -9.64 5.56
CA ASN A 26 11.31 -9.93 6.86
C ASN A 26 10.37 -8.81 7.30
N ILE A 27 10.78 -7.56 7.11
CA ILE A 27 9.94 -6.39 7.39
C ILE A 27 8.73 -6.39 6.47
N ALA A 28 8.94 -6.65 5.18
CA ALA A 28 7.85 -6.74 4.21
C ALA A 28 6.84 -7.82 4.59
N ASP A 29 7.28 -9.00 4.99
CA ASP A 29 6.40 -10.09 5.43
C ASP A 29 5.53 -9.68 6.60
N LYS A 30 6.12 -8.99 7.58
CA LYS A 30 5.41 -8.49 8.75
C LYS A 30 4.33 -7.47 8.35
N MET A 31 4.67 -6.56 7.46
CA MET A 31 3.75 -5.55 6.94
C MET A 31 2.61 -6.18 6.15
N ILE A 32 2.90 -7.18 5.33
CA ILE A 32 1.88 -7.89 4.55
C ILE A 32 0.88 -8.57 5.48
N ARG A 33 1.37 -9.28 6.50
CA ARG A 33 0.48 -9.93 7.48
C ARG A 33 -0.44 -8.93 8.15
N LYS A 34 0.12 -7.77 8.52
CA LYS A 34 -0.68 -6.71 9.15
C LYS A 34 -1.70 -6.14 8.18
N LEU A 35 -1.29 -5.85 6.96
CA LEU A 35 -2.18 -5.30 5.92
C LEU A 35 -3.36 -6.22 5.65
N LEU A 36 -3.09 -7.51 5.43
CA LEU A 36 -4.13 -8.47 5.06
C LEU A 36 -5.02 -8.86 6.25
N GLY A 37 -4.50 -8.72 7.47
CA GLY A 37 -5.23 -9.07 8.68
C GLY A 37 -6.02 -7.93 9.32
N MET A 38 -5.86 -6.69 8.87
CA MET A 38 -6.58 -5.56 9.46
C MET A 38 -8.09 -5.71 9.32
N ARG A 39 -8.78 -5.50 10.42
CA ARG A 39 -10.24 -5.66 10.52
C ARG A 39 -10.90 -4.29 10.51
N ILE A 40 -10.95 -3.65 9.36
CA ILE A 40 -11.43 -2.27 9.22
C ILE A 40 -12.68 -2.11 8.35
N PHE A 41 -13.27 -3.21 7.90
CA PHE A 41 -14.55 -3.17 7.20
C PHE A 41 -15.70 -3.43 8.16
N GLY A 42 -16.85 -2.79 7.91
CA GLY A 42 -18.00 -2.90 8.77
C GLY A 42 -18.65 -4.27 8.74
N ASP A 43 -19.07 -4.76 9.90
CA ASP A 43 -19.85 -5.99 10.03
C ASP A 43 -21.35 -5.70 10.03
N GLU A 44 -22.17 -6.75 10.23
CA GLU A 44 -23.63 -6.65 10.27
C GLU A 44 -24.15 -5.69 11.35
N ASN A 45 -23.36 -5.51 12.41
CA ASN A 45 -23.71 -4.65 13.54
C ASN A 45 -23.16 -3.23 13.39
N GLY A 46 -22.60 -2.91 12.23
CA GLY A 46 -22.00 -1.61 11.97
C GLY A 46 -20.65 -1.39 12.67
N LYS A 47 -20.05 -2.44 13.21
CA LYS A 47 -18.74 -2.37 13.87
C LYS A 47 -17.60 -2.63 12.88
N THR A 48 -16.50 -1.93 13.06
CA THR A 48 -15.27 -2.13 12.31
C THR A 48 -14.65 -3.46 12.75
N ASN A 49 -14.84 -4.50 11.99
CA ASN A 49 -14.54 -5.87 12.44
C ASN A 49 -14.08 -6.84 11.35
N LEU A 50 -14.38 -6.58 10.09
CA LEU A 50 -14.07 -7.52 9.01
C LEU A 50 -12.76 -7.19 8.31
N SER A 51 -12.01 -8.23 7.96
CA SER A 51 -10.77 -8.09 7.18
C SER A 51 -11.09 -8.02 5.69
N LEU A 52 -10.08 -7.72 4.89
CA LEU A 52 -10.17 -7.76 3.43
C LEU A 52 -10.63 -9.14 2.94
N HIS A 53 -10.13 -10.19 3.55
CA HIS A 53 -10.46 -11.57 3.21
C HIS A 53 -11.95 -11.87 3.49
N ASP A 54 -12.46 -11.40 4.63
CA ASP A 54 -13.85 -11.60 5.03
C ASP A 54 -14.84 -11.00 4.04
N ILE A 55 -14.52 -9.86 3.45
CA ILE A 55 -15.38 -9.17 2.49
C ILE A 55 -15.11 -9.57 1.04
N GLU A 56 -14.17 -10.51 0.82
CA GLU A 56 -13.72 -10.88 -0.53
C GLU A 56 -13.26 -9.66 -1.33
N GLY A 57 -12.57 -8.75 -0.64
CA GLY A 57 -12.12 -7.50 -1.22
C GLY A 57 -10.88 -7.65 -2.07
N SER A 58 -10.56 -6.59 -2.79
CA SER A 58 -9.42 -6.52 -3.70
C SER A 58 -8.36 -5.56 -3.21
N LEU A 59 -7.16 -5.63 -3.77
CA LEU A 59 -6.07 -4.70 -3.49
C LEU A 59 -5.69 -3.94 -4.76
N LEU A 60 -5.52 -2.63 -4.60
CA LEU A 60 -4.83 -1.80 -5.59
C LEU A 60 -3.58 -1.25 -4.91
N LEU A 61 -2.42 -1.74 -5.31
CA LEU A 61 -1.14 -1.40 -4.67
C LEU A 61 -0.29 -0.55 -5.61
N ARG A 62 0.30 0.49 -5.06
CA ARG A 62 1.27 1.31 -5.80
C ARG A 62 2.45 1.69 -4.91
N SER A 63 3.60 1.85 -5.54
CA SER A 63 4.78 2.38 -4.88
C SER A 63 4.64 3.88 -4.63
N GLN A 64 5.04 4.36 -3.45
CA GLN A 64 4.95 5.77 -3.07
C GLN A 64 6.16 6.15 -2.20
N PHE A 65 7.28 6.46 -2.83
CA PHE A 65 8.51 6.80 -2.11
C PHE A 65 8.35 8.09 -1.28
N THR A 66 7.43 8.98 -1.70
CA THR A 66 7.19 10.24 -1.00
C THR A 66 6.60 10.08 0.40
N LEU A 67 6.18 8.85 0.79
CA LEU A 67 5.84 8.57 2.18
C LEU A 67 7.03 8.79 3.13
N TYR A 68 8.26 8.68 2.61
CA TYR A 68 9.48 8.97 3.36
C TYR A 68 9.95 10.42 3.19
N ALA A 69 9.04 11.33 2.89
CA ALA A 69 9.36 12.75 2.83
C ALA A 69 9.75 13.28 4.22
N ASP A 70 10.89 13.96 4.27
CA ASP A 70 11.33 14.69 5.45
C ASP A 70 11.10 16.18 5.21
N CYS A 71 10.17 16.77 5.93
CA CYS A 71 9.74 18.15 5.76
C CYS A 71 10.23 19.05 6.91
N ARG A 72 11.20 18.60 7.72
CA ARG A 72 11.64 19.31 8.91
C ARG A 72 12.43 20.58 8.61
N LYS A 73 13.11 20.63 7.47
CA LYS A 73 13.95 21.78 7.08
C LYS A 73 13.39 22.45 5.82
N GLY A 74 12.99 23.70 5.96
CA GLY A 74 12.50 24.48 4.83
C GLY A 74 11.24 23.95 4.20
N ASN A 75 10.95 24.38 2.99
CA ASN A 75 9.70 24.06 2.30
C ASN A 75 9.88 22.96 1.23
N ARG A 76 11.08 22.49 1.01
CA ARG A 76 11.38 21.45 0.03
C ARG A 76 11.58 20.12 0.73
N PRO A 77 10.68 19.12 0.49
CA PRO A 77 10.84 17.82 1.12
C PRO A 77 12.14 17.13 0.71
N SER A 78 12.75 16.42 1.65
CA SER A 78 13.88 15.54 1.40
C SER A 78 13.43 14.10 1.40
N PHE A 79 14.02 13.26 0.55
CA PHE A 79 13.65 11.84 0.42
C PHE A 79 14.84 10.90 0.68
N THR A 80 15.81 11.34 1.48
CA THR A 80 17.04 10.57 1.72
C THR A 80 16.80 9.25 2.45
N LYS A 81 15.68 9.12 3.18
CA LYS A 81 15.33 7.88 3.89
C LYS A 81 14.63 6.86 3.00
N ALA A 82 14.17 7.26 1.84
CA ALA A 82 13.54 6.35 0.90
C ALA A 82 14.57 5.39 0.31
N GLY A 83 14.19 4.14 0.12
CA GLY A 83 15.04 3.15 -0.54
C GLY A 83 15.34 3.57 -1.98
N LYS A 84 16.53 3.20 -2.44
CA LYS A 84 16.91 3.45 -3.84
C LYS A 84 15.96 2.68 -4.77
N PRO A 85 15.76 3.14 -6.01
CA PRO A 85 14.80 2.53 -6.92
C PRO A 85 14.93 1.02 -7.07
N GLU A 86 16.14 0.48 -7.13
CA GLU A 86 16.34 -0.96 -7.26
C GLU A 86 15.80 -1.73 -6.06
N LEU A 87 16.16 -1.35 -4.84
CA LEU A 87 15.68 -1.97 -3.62
C LEU A 87 14.16 -1.80 -3.50
N ALA A 88 13.69 -0.59 -3.72
CA ALA A 88 12.26 -0.28 -3.60
C ALA A 88 11.44 -1.10 -4.57
N ASN A 89 11.86 -1.21 -5.83
CA ASN A 89 11.15 -2.02 -6.82
C ASN A 89 11.17 -3.50 -6.47
N ASN A 90 12.32 -4.02 -6.04
CA ASN A 90 12.44 -5.43 -5.66
C ASN A 90 11.51 -5.80 -4.50
N LEU A 91 11.44 -4.98 -3.46
CA LEU A 91 10.54 -5.22 -2.33
C LEU A 91 9.09 -4.98 -2.70
N TYR A 92 8.80 -4.00 -3.53
CA TYR A 92 7.44 -3.75 -4.02
C TYR A 92 6.93 -4.97 -4.80
N GLU A 93 7.72 -5.52 -5.73
CA GLU A 93 7.36 -6.72 -6.49
C GLU A 93 7.18 -7.94 -5.57
N TYR A 94 8.03 -8.07 -4.56
CA TYR A 94 7.92 -9.12 -3.54
C TYR A 94 6.59 -9.02 -2.80
N ILE A 95 6.22 -7.81 -2.36
CA ILE A 95 4.96 -7.56 -1.65
C ILE A 95 3.76 -7.93 -2.53
N ILE A 96 3.79 -7.52 -3.79
CA ILE A 96 2.72 -7.85 -4.75
C ILE A 96 2.57 -9.36 -4.90
N ALA A 97 3.68 -10.07 -5.09
CA ALA A 97 3.67 -11.52 -5.28
C ALA A 97 3.09 -12.23 -4.05
N LYS A 98 3.47 -11.80 -2.85
CA LYS A 98 2.97 -12.36 -1.60
C LYS A 98 1.48 -12.07 -1.39
N CYS A 99 1.04 -10.89 -1.70
CA CYS A 99 -0.39 -10.54 -1.61
C CYS A 99 -1.22 -11.37 -2.59
N LYS A 100 -0.71 -11.64 -3.79
CA LYS A 100 -1.40 -12.47 -4.79
C LYS A 100 -1.57 -13.92 -4.34
N GLU A 101 -0.74 -14.41 -3.43
CA GLU A 101 -0.89 -15.76 -2.88
C GLU A 101 -2.15 -15.90 -2.03
N GLU A 102 -2.64 -14.81 -1.44
CA GLU A 102 -3.76 -14.83 -0.51
C GLU A 102 -5.01 -14.08 -1.01
N ILE A 103 -4.83 -13.06 -1.83
CA ILE A 103 -5.93 -12.26 -2.37
C ILE A 103 -6.03 -12.50 -3.87
N PRO A 104 -7.20 -12.97 -4.35
CA PRO A 104 -7.36 -13.30 -5.77
C PRO A 104 -7.21 -12.11 -6.72
N ASP A 105 -7.66 -10.93 -6.30
CA ASP A 105 -7.64 -9.73 -7.15
C ASP A 105 -6.70 -8.68 -6.58
N VAL A 106 -5.46 -8.69 -7.05
CA VAL A 106 -4.44 -7.69 -6.72
C VAL A 106 -4.06 -6.96 -7.99
N LYS A 107 -4.35 -5.67 -8.05
CA LYS A 107 -4.00 -4.79 -9.16
C LYS A 107 -2.90 -3.83 -8.71
N THR A 108 -2.14 -3.35 -9.68
CA THR A 108 -0.97 -2.51 -9.41
C THR A 108 -0.89 -1.36 -10.39
N GLY A 109 -0.11 -0.33 -10.01
CA GLY A 109 0.35 0.67 -10.94
C GLY A 109 1.64 0.23 -11.64
N ILE A 110 2.35 1.20 -12.20
CA ILE A 110 3.64 0.99 -12.86
C ILE A 110 4.71 1.69 -12.03
N PHE A 111 5.70 0.95 -11.54
CA PHE A 111 6.78 1.52 -10.73
C PHE A 111 7.51 2.62 -11.50
N GLY A 112 7.69 3.77 -10.84
CA GLY A 112 8.40 4.91 -11.41
C GLY A 112 7.61 5.76 -12.40
N ALA A 113 6.39 5.36 -12.77
CA ALA A 113 5.57 6.14 -13.69
C ALA A 113 4.80 7.26 -12.98
N ASP A 114 4.47 8.29 -13.74
CA ASP A 114 3.50 9.29 -13.28
C ASP A 114 2.10 8.68 -13.36
N MET A 115 1.46 8.55 -12.22
CA MET A 115 0.16 7.88 -12.10
C MET A 115 -0.90 8.82 -11.58
N LYS A 116 -2.10 8.71 -12.14
CA LYS A 116 -3.29 9.36 -11.58
C LYS A 116 -4.15 8.30 -10.94
N ILE A 117 -4.55 8.53 -9.71
CA ILE A 117 -5.34 7.60 -8.92
C ILE A 117 -6.67 8.24 -8.58
N ASP A 118 -7.73 7.61 -9.06
CA ASP A 118 -9.08 7.98 -8.69
C ASP A 118 -9.59 7.00 -7.66
N LEU A 119 -10.09 7.50 -6.53
CA LEU A 119 -10.67 6.64 -5.51
C LEU A 119 -11.78 7.37 -4.77
N CYS A 120 -12.72 6.60 -4.28
CA CYS A 120 -13.70 7.05 -3.30
C CYS A 120 -13.30 6.48 -1.94
N ASN A 121 -12.91 7.34 -1.01
CA ASN A 121 -12.57 6.93 0.35
C ASN A 121 -13.85 6.86 1.17
N ASP A 122 -14.42 5.64 1.19
CA ASP A 122 -15.72 5.39 1.81
C ASP A 122 -15.56 5.20 3.31
N GLY A 123 -16.24 6.12 4.04
CA GLY A 123 -16.16 6.18 5.50
C GLY A 123 -15.99 7.62 6.00
N PRO A 124 -15.00 8.45 5.63
CA PRO A 124 -13.71 8.01 5.11
C PRO A 124 -12.88 7.28 6.15
N ILE A 125 -11.97 6.42 5.70
CA ILE A 125 -11.03 5.75 6.59
C ILE A 125 -9.67 5.66 5.91
N THR A 126 -8.61 6.03 6.65
CA THR A 126 -7.24 5.97 6.18
C THR A 126 -6.36 5.51 7.33
N ILE A 127 -5.59 4.46 7.11
CA ILE A 127 -4.70 3.87 8.11
C ILE A 127 -3.26 4.01 7.64
N VAL A 128 -2.41 4.48 8.54
CA VAL A 128 -0.96 4.50 8.31
C VAL A 128 -0.34 3.35 9.09
N LEU A 129 0.34 2.46 8.38
CA LEU A 129 1.13 1.39 8.99
C LEU A 129 2.61 1.70 8.83
N ASP A 130 3.31 1.77 9.95
CA ASP A 130 4.75 1.97 9.97
C ASP A 130 5.39 0.75 10.63
N SER A 131 6.33 0.11 9.96
CA SER A 131 7.02 -1.09 10.48
C SER A 131 7.77 -0.82 11.78
N ASP A 132 8.18 0.43 12.02
CA ASP A 132 8.85 0.80 13.26
C ASP A 132 7.91 0.74 14.47
N ASP A 133 6.60 0.78 14.24
CA ASP A 133 5.58 0.72 15.28
C ASP A 133 5.01 -0.69 15.50
N LEU A 134 5.54 -1.67 14.80
CA LEU A 134 5.02 -3.05 14.84
C LEU A 134 5.95 -4.04 15.55
#